data_36ddcd69fc897caa0081d5b57d351c59
#
_entry.id   36ddcd69fc897caa0081d5b57d351c59
#
_cell.length_a   1.000
_cell.length_b   1.000
_cell.length_c   1.000
_cell.angle_alpha   90.00
_cell.angle_beta   90.00
_cell.angle_gamma   90.00
#
_symmetry.space_group_name_H-M   'P 1'
#
loop_
_entity.id
_entity.type
_entity.pdbx_description
1 polymer ?
#
loop_
_entity_poly.entity_id
_entity_poly.type
_entity_poly.pdbx_seq_one_letter_code
_entity_poly.pdbx_strand_id
1 'polypeptide(L)'
;MTRTANAADTVTDFILDTVDSGEGSWPCLFYELNYNSDISPAEKAKWYALDEDESYWREGIGPFSIDQNKFLVTQWQSTVHPILIRRHFTLTEEDLQKIEIGIVNLTYSYDENPIFWLNGIRLTSATGWNDNNYATFRLPNIRKKLLVKGDNVLCVSLQQGAGGGHIDYGLSVTYDPTRTAISLISSPEEKERVYNLLGQQISADTKHQGIIITQGKKIIRK
;
A
#
# COMPACT_ATOMS: atom_id res chain seq x y z
N MET A 1 0.04 -15.85 -38.51
CA MET A 1 -1.01 -16.11 -37.51
C MET A 1 -0.75 -15.18 -36.32
N THR A 2 -1.45 -14.06 -36.26
CA THR A 2 -1.40 -13.13 -35.14
C THR A 2 -2.23 -13.72 -34.00
N ARG A 3 -1.59 -14.15 -32.91
CA ARG A 3 -2.27 -14.45 -31.66
C ARG A 3 -2.78 -13.13 -31.09
N THR A 4 -4.09 -12.91 -31.15
CA THR A 4 -4.75 -11.95 -30.27
C THR A 4 -4.57 -12.45 -28.83
N ALA A 5 -3.76 -11.76 -28.05
CA ALA A 5 -3.73 -11.97 -26.61
C ALA A 5 -5.12 -11.60 -26.09
N ASN A 6 -5.88 -12.57 -25.59
CA ASN A 6 -7.05 -12.28 -24.75
C ASN A 6 -6.55 -11.44 -23.57
N ALA A 7 -7.23 -10.33 -23.30
CA ALA A 7 -6.99 -9.60 -22.08
C ALA A 7 -7.18 -10.60 -20.93
N ALA A 8 -6.14 -10.82 -20.14
CA ALA A 8 -6.23 -11.68 -18.98
C ALA A 8 -7.28 -11.07 -18.03
N ASP A 9 -8.20 -11.90 -17.56
CA ASP A 9 -9.18 -11.47 -16.56
C ASP A 9 -8.41 -11.07 -15.29
N THR A 10 -8.47 -9.79 -14.94
CA THR A 10 -7.83 -9.28 -13.72
C THR A 10 -8.79 -9.40 -12.54
N VAL A 11 -8.23 -9.66 -11.37
CA VAL A 11 -8.93 -9.71 -10.08
C VAL A 11 -8.49 -8.51 -9.24
N THR A 12 -9.41 -7.95 -8.48
CA THR A 12 -9.12 -6.89 -7.51
C THR A 12 -9.44 -7.39 -6.11
N ASP A 13 -8.42 -7.41 -5.26
CA ASP A 13 -8.54 -7.67 -3.83
C ASP A 13 -8.48 -6.33 -3.08
N PHE A 14 -9.41 -6.14 -2.15
CA PHE A 14 -9.42 -4.97 -1.27
C PHE A 14 -8.61 -5.30 -0.01
N ILE A 15 -7.53 -4.57 0.21
CA ILE A 15 -6.69 -4.66 1.43
C ILE A 15 -7.33 -3.84 2.55
N LEU A 16 -7.86 -2.67 2.19
CA LEU A 16 -8.66 -1.79 3.02
C LEU A 16 -9.86 -1.31 2.21
N ASP A 17 -11.05 -1.59 2.67
CA ASP A 17 -12.28 -1.19 2.00
C ASP A 17 -12.58 0.30 2.13
N THR A 18 -13.26 0.83 1.11
CA THR A 18 -14.04 2.06 1.18
C THR A 18 -15.51 1.73 1.45
N VAL A 19 -16.32 2.73 1.69
CA VAL A 19 -17.79 2.54 1.84
C VAL A 19 -18.43 1.89 0.61
N ASP A 20 -17.92 2.20 -0.58
CA ASP A 20 -18.47 1.68 -1.84
C ASP A 20 -17.89 0.29 -2.24
N SER A 21 -16.83 -0.17 -1.60
CA SER A 21 -16.16 -1.45 -1.91
C SER A 21 -16.30 -2.52 -0.83
N GLY A 22 -16.81 -2.18 0.34
CA GLY A 22 -16.90 -3.06 1.51
C GLY A 22 -18.24 -2.99 2.23
N GLU A 23 -18.21 -3.20 3.53
CA GLU A 23 -19.40 -3.28 4.39
C GLU A 23 -19.97 -1.90 4.81
N GLY A 24 -19.54 -0.83 4.20
CA GLY A 24 -20.02 0.53 4.48
C GLY A 24 -19.36 1.20 5.69
N SER A 25 -18.45 0.52 6.39
CA SER A 25 -17.71 1.08 7.53
C SER A 25 -16.40 0.31 7.76
N TRP A 26 -15.47 0.94 8.46
CA TRP A 26 -14.16 0.36 8.75
C TRP A 26 -13.57 0.85 10.08
N PRO A 27 -12.89 -0.02 10.86
CA PRO A 27 -12.27 0.36 12.12
C PRO A 27 -11.02 1.21 11.91
N CYS A 28 -10.73 2.09 12.85
CA CYS A 28 -9.52 2.92 12.84
C CYS A 28 -9.20 3.46 14.24
N LEU A 29 -8.01 4.05 14.34
CA LEU A 29 -7.69 4.99 15.40
C LEU A 29 -7.76 6.40 14.83
N PHE A 30 -8.27 7.35 15.61
CA PHE A 30 -8.36 8.74 15.18
C PHE A 30 -8.04 9.73 16.28
N TYR A 31 -7.68 10.94 15.88
CA TYR A 31 -7.40 12.05 16.76
C TYR A 31 -7.87 13.36 16.12
N GLU A 32 -8.73 14.10 16.81
CA GLU A 32 -9.15 15.43 16.39
C GLU A 32 -8.24 16.47 17.03
N LEU A 33 -7.61 17.30 16.22
CA LEU A 33 -6.71 18.33 16.70
C LEU A 33 -7.50 19.48 17.35
N ASN A 34 -7.14 19.81 18.57
CA ASN A 34 -7.67 20.98 19.25
C ASN A 34 -6.58 22.07 19.29
N TYR A 35 -6.72 23.09 18.45
CA TYR A 35 -5.74 24.18 18.32
C TYR A 35 -5.47 24.96 19.62
N ASN A 36 -6.34 24.85 20.62
CA ASN A 36 -6.24 25.65 21.83
C ASN A 36 -5.63 24.92 23.03
N SER A 37 -5.54 23.60 23.02
CA SER A 37 -5.14 22.83 24.20
C SER A 37 -4.16 21.69 23.94
N ASP A 38 -4.02 21.24 22.70
CA ASP A 38 -3.23 20.06 22.42
C ASP A 38 -1.94 20.43 21.66
N ILE A 39 -0.86 19.79 22.07
CA ILE A 39 0.34 19.72 21.25
C ILE A 39 -0.11 19.08 19.93
N SER A 40 -0.03 19.84 18.84
CA SER A 40 -0.35 19.35 17.51
C SER A 40 0.39 18.04 17.28
N PRO A 41 -0.25 16.98 16.76
CA PRO A 41 0.46 15.78 16.31
C PRO A 41 1.51 16.08 15.23
N ALA A 42 1.43 17.22 14.53
CA ALA A 42 2.52 17.71 13.69
C ALA A 42 3.78 18.04 14.51
N GLU A 43 3.63 18.37 15.77
CA GLU A 43 4.73 18.57 16.74
C GLU A 43 5.14 17.25 17.41
N LYS A 44 4.29 16.22 17.41
CA LYS A 44 4.68 14.84 17.67
C LYS A 44 5.28 14.31 16.38
N ALA A 45 6.59 14.45 16.24
CA ALA A 45 7.30 13.93 15.10
C ALA A 45 6.89 12.47 14.86
N LYS A 46 6.27 12.18 13.68
CA LYS A 46 5.96 10.84 13.18
C LYS A 46 4.66 10.18 13.67
N TRP A 47 3.61 10.91 14.01
CA TRP A 47 2.29 10.34 14.29
C TRP A 47 1.79 9.33 13.22
N TYR A 48 2.37 9.35 12.03
CA TYR A 48 2.09 8.47 10.90
C TYR A 48 3.06 7.26 10.80
N ALA A 49 3.97 7.08 11.77
CA ALA A 49 4.89 5.95 11.81
C ALA A 49 4.20 4.68 12.32
N LEU A 50 4.72 3.51 11.95
CA LEU A 50 4.16 2.24 12.40
C LEU A 50 4.34 2.01 13.91
N ASP A 51 5.42 2.52 14.47
CA ASP A 51 5.84 2.39 15.87
C ASP A 51 5.36 3.57 16.76
N GLU A 52 4.34 4.30 16.33
CA GLU A 52 3.73 5.39 17.12
C GLU A 52 3.12 4.86 18.43
N ASP A 53 3.25 5.63 19.52
CA ASP A 53 2.52 5.39 20.75
C ASP A 53 1.03 5.73 20.56
N GLU A 54 0.20 4.69 20.49
CA GLU A 54 -1.24 4.81 20.23
C GLU A 54 -2.10 4.93 21.50
N SER A 55 -1.49 4.98 22.69
CA SER A 55 -2.19 5.00 23.98
C SER A 55 -3.15 6.18 24.16
N TYR A 56 -2.96 7.27 23.44
CA TYR A 56 -3.79 8.47 23.48
C TYR A 56 -4.75 8.62 22.29
N TRP A 57 -4.70 7.67 21.33
CA TRP A 57 -5.62 7.65 20.20
C TRP A 57 -6.98 7.10 20.60
N ARG A 58 -8.03 7.56 19.95
CA ARG A 58 -9.39 7.06 20.14
C ARG A 58 -9.70 6.00 19.08
N GLU A 59 -10.33 4.90 19.50
CA GLU A 59 -10.94 3.96 18.57
C GLU A 59 -12.14 4.62 17.89
N GLY A 60 -12.30 4.37 16.59
CA GLY A 60 -13.36 4.92 15.77
C GLY A 60 -13.76 4.02 14.62
N ILE A 61 -14.88 4.39 14.04
CA ILE A 61 -15.44 3.73 12.86
C ILE A 61 -15.53 4.77 11.74
N GLY A 62 -14.73 4.61 10.70
CA GLY A 62 -14.85 5.43 9.49
C GLY A 62 -15.88 4.86 8.52
N PRO A 63 -16.26 5.64 7.49
CA PRO A 63 -15.79 6.98 7.18
C PRO A 63 -16.27 8.07 8.15
N PHE A 64 -15.63 9.21 8.07
CA PHE A 64 -15.95 10.38 8.88
C PHE A 64 -16.57 11.47 8.03
N SER A 65 -17.61 12.13 8.54
CA SER A 65 -18.21 13.30 7.90
C SER A 65 -18.76 14.27 8.95
N ILE A 66 -18.80 15.55 8.58
CA ILE A 66 -19.54 16.57 9.33
C ILE A 66 -20.95 16.75 8.79
N ASP A 67 -21.20 16.30 7.55
CA ASP A 67 -22.46 16.46 6.85
C ASP A 67 -23.27 15.17 6.81
N GLN A 68 -24.58 15.31 6.60
CA GLN A 68 -25.49 14.20 6.34
C GLN A 68 -25.34 13.72 4.88
N ASN A 69 -24.33 12.88 4.65
CA ASN A 69 -24.04 12.28 3.35
C ASN A 69 -23.72 10.78 3.50
N LYS A 70 -23.40 10.09 2.39
CA LYS A 70 -23.09 8.64 2.39
C LYS A 70 -21.86 8.26 3.23
N PHE A 71 -21.03 9.21 3.60
CA PHE A 71 -19.83 8.99 4.41
C PHE A 71 -20.05 9.22 5.91
N LEU A 72 -21.29 9.50 6.35
CA LEU A 72 -21.58 9.72 7.74
C LEU A 72 -21.76 8.39 8.48
N VAL A 73 -20.67 7.81 8.95
CA VAL A 73 -20.66 6.73 9.96
C VAL A 73 -20.28 7.30 11.32
N THR A 74 -19.18 8.05 11.41
CA THR A 74 -18.83 8.80 12.59
C THR A 74 -18.85 10.29 12.28
N GLN A 75 -19.58 11.05 13.11
CA GLN A 75 -19.61 12.49 12.98
C GLN A 75 -18.29 13.07 13.47
N TRP A 76 -17.61 13.80 12.61
CA TRP A 76 -16.48 14.63 12.97
C TRP A 76 -17.00 15.96 13.53
N GLN A 77 -16.62 16.29 14.75
CA GLN A 77 -17.30 17.36 15.50
C GLN A 77 -16.79 18.78 15.22
N SER A 78 -15.73 18.92 14.48
CA SER A 78 -15.12 20.24 14.27
C SER A 78 -14.98 20.62 12.80
N THR A 79 -15.64 21.71 12.42
CA THR A 79 -15.52 22.31 11.07
C THR A 79 -14.21 23.07 10.85
N VAL A 80 -13.35 23.23 11.86
CA VAL A 80 -12.12 24.02 11.79
C VAL A 80 -10.88 23.28 12.29
N HIS A 81 -11.01 22.04 12.71
CA HIS A 81 -9.90 21.26 13.25
C HIS A 81 -9.56 20.10 12.32
N PRO A 82 -8.28 19.88 12.01
CA PRO A 82 -7.88 18.69 11.29
C PRO A 82 -8.22 17.42 12.06
N ILE A 83 -8.53 16.36 11.31
CA ILE A 83 -8.61 15.01 11.85
C ILE A 83 -7.42 14.19 11.35
N LEU A 84 -6.87 13.38 12.23
CA LEU A 84 -5.84 12.41 11.93
C LEU A 84 -6.43 11.02 12.08
N ILE A 85 -6.18 10.14 11.12
CA ILE A 85 -6.73 8.78 11.13
C ILE A 85 -5.61 7.80 10.81
N ARG A 86 -5.60 6.67 11.51
CA ARG A 86 -4.67 5.54 11.34
C ARG A 86 -5.49 4.28 11.11
N ARG A 87 -5.28 3.61 9.98
CA ARG A 87 -5.88 2.30 9.68
C ARG A 87 -4.79 1.26 9.63
N HIS A 88 -4.83 0.31 10.58
CA HIS A 88 -3.93 -0.83 10.61
C HIS A 88 -4.46 -1.94 9.72
N PHE A 89 -3.54 -2.67 9.11
CA PHE A 89 -3.83 -3.86 8.33
C PHE A 89 -2.63 -4.80 8.30
N THR A 90 -2.91 -6.08 8.11
CA THR A 90 -1.88 -7.12 8.08
C THR A 90 -1.80 -7.71 6.68
N LEU A 91 -0.58 -7.89 6.17
CA LEU A 91 -0.31 -8.54 4.89
C LEU A 91 0.39 -9.89 5.09
N THR A 92 -0.06 -10.87 4.34
CA THR A 92 0.56 -12.18 4.23
C THR A 92 1.66 -12.18 3.16
N GLU A 93 2.40 -13.27 3.05
CA GLU A 93 3.35 -13.47 1.95
C GLU A 93 2.63 -13.53 0.59
N GLU A 94 1.43 -14.14 0.56
CA GLU A 94 0.61 -14.22 -0.65
C GLU A 94 0.15 -12.83 -1.11
N ASP A 95 -0.25 -11.96 -0.18
CA ASP A 95 -0.63 -10.59 -0.51
C ASP A 95 0.55 -9.82 -1.11
N LEU A 96 1.75 -10.00 -0.56
CA LEU A 96 2.96 -9.37 -1.10
C LEU A 96 3.28 -9.85 -2.52
N GLN A 97 3.05 -11.12 -2.83
CA GLN A 97 3.21 -11.65 -4.20
C GLN A 97 2.21 -11.00 -5.17
N LYS A 98 0.95 -10.85 -4.78
CA LYS A 98 -0.08 -10.14 -5.55
C LYS A 98 0.31 -8.66 -5.76
N ILE A 99 0.79 -8.01 -4.71
CA ILE A 99 1.26 -6.62 -4.73
C ILE A 99 2.43 -6.44 -5.70
N GLU A 100 3.40 -7.36 -5.69
CA GLU A 100 4.59 -7.27 -6.56
C GLU A 100 4.21 -7.24 -8.04
N ILE A 101 3.32 -8.13 -8.48
CA ILE A 101 2.91 -8.26 -9.88
C ILE A 101 1.74 -7.36 -10.26
N GLY A 102 0.93 -6.91 -9.31
CA GLY A 102 -0.32 -6.18 -9.49
C GLY A 102 -0.13 -4.67 -9.57
N ILE A 103 -1.25 -3.99 -9.63
CA ILE A 103 -1.37 -2.54 -9.52
C ILE A 103 -2.00 -2.24 -8.16
N VAL A 104 -1.30 -1.51 -7.32
CA VAL A 104 -1.83 -1.06 -6.02
C VAL A 104 -2.42 0.33 -6.17
N ASN A 105 -3.65 0.50 -5.73
CA ASN A 105 -4.39 1.75 -5.78
C ASN A 105 -4.82 2.19 -4.38
N LEU A 106 -4.53 3.43 -4.04
CA LEU A 106 -5.17 4.16 -2.95
C LEU A 106 -6.36 4.90 -3.54
N THR A 107 -7.57 4.54 -3.12
CA THR A 107 -8.84 5.14 -3.55
C THR A 107 -9.40 5.97 -2.40
N TYR A 108 -9.82 7.21 -2.66
CA TYR A 108 -10.24 8.11 -1.60
C TYR A 108 -11.26 9.16 -2.08
N SER A 109 -12.21 9.48 -1.19
CA SER A 109 -13.14 10.59 -1.31
C SER A 109 -12.91 11.54 -0.13
N TYR A 110 -12.91 12.84 -0.36
CA TYR A 110 -12.45 13.80 0.62
C TYR A 110 -13.04 15.20 0.44
N ASP A 111 -13.11 15.90 1.59
CA ASP A 111 -13.39 17.32 1.73
C ASP A 111 -12.83 17.77 3.11
N GLU A 112 -11.63 18.47 3.19
CA GLU A 112 -10.71 18.93 2.12
C GLU A 112 -9.23 18.63 2.49
N ASN A 113 -8.35 18.78 1.47
CA ASN A 113 -6.89 18.79 1.59
C ASN A 113 -6.25 17.57 2.31
N PRO A 114 -6.55 16.34 1.91
CA PRO A 114 -5.96 15.17 2.54
C PRO A 114 -4.47 15.01 2.24
N ILE A 115 -3.73 14.50 3.22
CA ILE A 115 -2.35 14.01 3.03
C ILE A 115 -2.30 12.57 3.53
N PHE A 116 -1.72 11.68 2.74
CA PHE A 116 -1.64 10.25 3.04
C PHE A 116 -0.20 9.80 3.29
N TRP A 117 -0.04 8.88 4.27
CA TRP A 117 1.23 8.22 4.60
C TRP A 117 1.01 6.70 4.69
N LEU A 118 2.02 5.95 4.30
CA LEU A 118 2.10 4.50 4.47
C LEU A 118 3.37 4.16 5.22
N ASN A 119 3.25 3.52 6.37
CA ASN A 119 4.37 3.10 7.22
C ASN A 119 5.40 4.20 7.43
N GLY A 120 4.94 5.41 7.76
CA GLY A 120 5.81 6.56 8.03
C GLY A 120 6.24 7.37 6.80
N ILE A 121 5.92 6.94 5.59
CA ILE A 121 6.35 7.62 4.35
C ILE A 121 5.15 8.28 3.66
N ARG A 122 5.28 9.57 3.38
CA ARG A 122 4.26 10.32 2.64
C ARG A 122 4.08 9.73 1.23
N LEU A 123 2.83 9.38 0.89
CA LEU A 123 2.47 8.84 -0.42
C LEU A 123 2.04 9.94 -1.39
N THR A 124 0.99 10.66 -1.02
CA THR A 124 0.34 11.67 -1.87
C THR A 124 -0.43 12.67 -1.03
N SER A 125 -0.96 13.67 -1.68
CA SER A 125 -1.90 14.65 -1.12
C SER A 125 -2.81 15.16 -2.23
N ALA A 126 -3.97 15.69 -1.87
CA ALA A 126 -4.85 16.40 -2.76
C ALA A 126 -5.20 17.78 -2.17
N THR A 127 -5.82 18.63 -2.96
CA THR A 127 -6.26 19.97 -2.55
C THR A 127 -7.74 20.14 -2.88
N GLY A 128 -8.45 20.96 -2.09
CA GLY A 128 -9.88 21.17 -2.23
C GLY A 128 -10.68 19.92 -1.86
N TRP A 129 -11.74 19.66 -2.58
CA TRP A 129 -12.69 18.56 -2.36
C TRP A 129 -13.01 17.84 -3.68
N ASN A 130 -13.68 16.68 -3.64
CA ASN A 130 -14.01 15.89 -4.83
C ASN A 130 -15.50 15.51 -4.97
N ASP A 131 -16.40 16.31 -4.41
CA ASP A 131 -17.87 16.22 -4.60
C ASP A 131 -18.44 14.79 -4.37
N ASN A 132 -18.00 14.12 -3.31
CA ASN A 132 -18.39 12.73 -3.00
C ASN A 132 -18.00 11.68 -4.06
N ASN A 133 -17.13 12.01 -4.99
CA ASN A 133 -16.53 11.07 -5.92
C ASN A 133 -15.26 10.46 -5.32
N TYR A 134 -14.77 9.38 -5.95
CA TYR A 134 -13.48 8.81 -5.58
C TYR A 134 -12.39 9.22 -6.56
N ALA A 135 -11.29 9.71 -6.00
CA ALA A 135 -10.02 9.82 -6.70
C ALA A 135 -9.20 8.55 -6.48
N THR A 136 -8.30 8.27 -7.39
CA THR A 136 -7.39 7.11 -7.30
C THR A 136 -5.96 7.56 -7.49
N PHE A 137 -5.11 7.19 -6.53
CA PHE A 137 -3.67 7.32 -6.63
C PHE A 137 -3.04 5.94 -6.83
N ARG A 138 -2.52 5.69 -8.03
CA ARG A 138 -1.76 4.48 -8.31
C ARG A 138 -0.40 4.54 -7.64
N LEU A 139 -0.13 3.58 -6.77
CA LEU A 139 1.14 3.47 -6.05
C LEU A 139 2.28 3.16 -7.04
N PRO A 140 3.32 3.99 -7.15
CA PRO A 140 4.47 3.68 -8.00
C PRO A 140 5.17 2.40 -7.53
N ASN A 141 5.72 1.61 -8.45
CA ASN A 141 6.35 0.33 -8.12
C ASN A 141 7.43 0.46 -7.04
N ILE A 142 8.21 1.55 -7.04
CA ILE A 142 9.21 1.81 -6.00
C ILE A 142 8.59 1.97 -4.60
N ARG A 143 7.34 2.42 -4.51
CA ARG A 143 6.61 2.62 -3.25
C ARG A 143 5.92 1.35 -2.75
N LYS A 144 5.73 0.31 -3.58
CA LYS A 144 5.21 -1.00 -3.14
C LYS A 144 6.10 -1.64 -2.07
N LYS A 145 7.40 -1.33 -2.06
CA LYS A 145 8.36 -1.77 -1.03
C LYS A 145 8.07 -1.24 0.38
N LEU A 146 7.18 -0.26 0.51
CA LEU A 146 6.70 0.22 1.80
C LEU A 146 5.72 -0.77 2.44
N LEU A 147 5.03 -1.58 1.64
CA LEU A 147 4.14 -2.65 2.12
C LEU A 147 4.99 -3.84 2.55
N VAL A 148 4.83 -4.26 3.80
CA VAL A 148 5.64 -5.31 4.41
C VAL A 148 4.76 -6.45 4.92
N LYS A 149 5.34 -7.64 5.08
CA LYS A 149 4.67 -8.76 5.72
C LYS A 149 4.40 -8.44 7.20
N GLY A 150 3.21 -8.82 7.67
CA GLY A 150 2.75 -8.46 9.01
C GLY A 150 2.09 -7.09 9.02
N ASP A 151 2.31 -6.34 10.06
CA ASP A 151 1.59 -5.11 10.34
C ASP A 151 2.02 -3.95 9.45
N ASN A 152 1.02 -3.20 9.00
CA ASN A 152 1.15 -2.00 8.21
C ASN A 152 0.16 -0.96 8.73
N VAL A 153 0.43 0.32 8.48
CA VAL A 153 -0.48 1.42 8.80
C VAL A 153 -0.62 2.39 7.64
N LEU A 154 -1.85 2.66 7.23
CA LEU A 154 -2.21 3.73 6.29
C LEU A 154 -2.81 4.88 7.07
N CYS A 155 -2.16 6.03 7.02
CA CYS A 155 -2.55 7.22 7.76
C CYS A 155 -3.04 8.33 6.83
N VAL A 156 -3.98 9.13 7.32
CA VAL A 156 -4.41 10.35 6.65
C VAL A 156 -4.53 11.49 7.64
N SER A 157 -4.11 12.69 7.27
CA SER A 157 -4.57 13.93 7.87
C SER A 157 -5.52 14.62 6.91
N LEU A 158 -6.66 15.06 7.39
CA LEU A 158 -7.60 15.87 6.65
C LEU A 158 -7.66 17.24 7.31
N GLN A 159 -7.37 18.28 6.56
CA GLN A 159 -7.57 19.65 7.01
C GLN A 159 -8.99 20.06 6.68
N GLN A 160 -9.56 20.90 7.55
CA GLN A 160 -10.87 21.47 7.32
C GLN A 160 -10.75 22.99 7.30
N GLY A 161 -11.31 23.58 6.24
CA GLY A 161 -11.43 25.02 6.10
C GLY A 161 -12.81 25.51 6.53
N ALA A 162 -13.70 25.73 5.59
CA ALA A 162 -15.07 26.14 5.83
C ALA A 162 -16.00 25.32 4.92
N GLY A 163 -17.21 25.02 5.41
CA GLY A 163 -18.20 24.23 4.66
C GLY A 163 -18.28 22.78 5.11
N GLY A 164 -18.50 21.87 4.20
CA GLY A 164 -18.58 20.44 4.44
C GLY A 164 -17.24 19.80 4.79
N GLY A 165 -17.28 18.55 5.21
CA GLY A 165 -16.05 17.77 5.50
C GLY A 165 -16.34 16.29 5.50
N HIS A 166 -15.54 15.51 4.77
CA HIS A 166 -15.61 14.05 4.82
C HIS A 166 -14.29 13.40 4.41
N ILE A 167 -14.08 12.19 4.87
CA ILE A 167 -12.99 11.33 4.43
C ILE A 167 -13.41 9.87 4.42
N ASP A 168 -13.28 9.25 3.26
CA ASP A 168 -13.31 7.82 3.06
C ASP A 168 -12.14 7.38 2.18
N TYR A 169 -11.47 6.29 2.53
CA TYR A 169 -10.32 5.83 1.77
C TYR A 169 -10.04 4.35 1.97
N GLY A 170 -9.50 3.73 0.94
CA GLY A 170 -9.15 2.32 0.93
C GLY A 170 -7.93 2.02 0.07
N LEU A 171 -7.43 0.81 0.19
CA LEU A 171 -6.28 0.29 -0.54
C LEU A 171 -6.67 -1.01 -1.23
N SER A 172 -6.37 -1.14 -2.52
CA SER A 172 -6.65 -2.34 -3.29
C SER A 172 -5.48 -2.76 -4.16
N VAL A 173 -5.44 -4.04 -4.53
CA VAL A 173 -4.50 -4.57 -5.52
C VAL A 173 -5.27 -5.24 -6.65
N THR A 174 -4.99 -4.82 -7.89
CA THR A 174 -5.52 -5.45 -9.11
C THR A 174 -4.41 -6.22 -9.80
N TYR A 175 -4.59 -7.51 -10.00
CA TYR A 175 -3.58 -8.40 -10.54
C TYR A 175 -4.18 -9.44 -11.50
N ASP A 176 -3.34 -10.05 -12.31
CA ASP A 176 -3.68 -11.19 -13.16
C ASP A 176 -3.38 -12.48 -12.37
N PRO A 177 -4.40 -13.27 -11.98
CA PRO A 177 -4.21 -14.46 -11.17
C PRO A 177 -3.42 -15.56 -11.90
N THR A 178 -3.37 -15.52 -13.23
CA THR A 178 -2.57 -16.49 -14.00
C THR A 178 -1.07 -16.23 -13.86
N ARG A 179 -0.67 -14.99 -13.59
CA ARG A 179 0.72 -14.61 -13.32
C ARG A 179 1.19 -15.06 -11.94
N THR A 180 0.33 -15.04 -10.92
CA THR A 180 0.66 -15.58 -9.59
C THR A 180 0.91 -17.08 -9.65
N ALA A 181 0.11 -17.83 -10.42
CA ALA A 181 0.30 -19.26 -10.61
C ALA A 181 1.65 -19.60 -11.29
N ILE A 182 2.11 -18.75 -12.20
CA ILE A 182 3.42 -18.91 -12.88
C ILE A 182 4.58 -18.62 -11.93
N SER A 183 4.44 -17.68 -10.99
CA SER A 183 5.50 -17.42 -10.01
C SER A 183 5.58 -18.47 -8.91
N LEU A 184 4.49 -19.23 -8.66
CA LEU A 184 4.43 -20.38 -7.75
C LEU A 184 4.93 -21.68 -8.43
N ILE A 185 4.88 -21.78 -9.75
CA ILE A 185 5.66 -22.80 -10.46
C ILE A 185 7.11 -22.32 -10.37
N SER A 186 7.78 -22.76 -9.31
CA SER A 186 9.22 -22.61 -9.17
C SER A 186 9.85 -22.66 -10.53
N SER A 187 10.65 -21.64 -10.87
CA SER A 187 11.49 -21.69 -12.05
C SER A 187 12.05 -23.11 -12.14
N PRO A 188 11.95 -23.80 -13.29
CA PRO A 188 12.56 -25.11 -13.44
C PRO A 188 13.98 -24.93 -12.92
N GLU A 189 14.38 -25.78 -11.95
CA GLU A 189 15.68 -25.74 -11.28
C GLU A 189 16.67 -25.02 -12.19
N GLU A 190 17.12 -23.84 -11.76
CA GLU A 190 18.11 -23.11 -12.54
C GLU A 190 19.29 -24.05 -12.62
N LYS A 191 19.35 -24.84 -13.71
CA LYS A 191 20.49 -25.71 -13.95
C LYS A 191 21.68 -24.82 -13.80
N GLU A 192 22.48 -25.09 -12.79
CA GLU A 192 23.63 -24.31 -12.38
C GLU A 192 24.43 -23.90 -13.61
N ARG A 193 24.24 -22.67 -14.08
CA ARG A 193 24.94 -22.15 -15.24
C ARG A 193 26.37 -21.87 -14.84
N VAL A 194 27.27 -22.66 -15.39
CA VAL A 194 28.70 -22.57 -15.13
C VAL A 194 29.38 -21.91 -16.33
N TYR A 195 30.23 -20.93 -16.07
CA TYR A 195 30.96 -20.19 -17.10
C TYR A 195 32.45 -20.34 -16.89
N ASN A 196 33.23 -20.36 -17.97
CA ASN A 196 34.68 -20.23 -17.93
C ASN A 196 35.08 -18.75 -17.76
N LEU A 197 36.38 -18.48 -17.63
CA LEU A 197 36.91 -17.11 -17.49
C LEU A 197 36.68 -16.21 -18.74
N LEU A 198 36.37 -16.79 -19.87
CA LEU A 198 36.05 -16.07 -21.11
C LEU A 198 34.54 -15.74 -21.20
N GLY A 199 33.75 -16.08 -20.20
CA GLY A 199 32.31 -15.85 -20.17
C GLY A 199 31.50 -16.85 -21.00
N GLN A 200 32.11 -17.93 -21.50
CA GLN A 200 31.41 -18.97 -22.24
C GLN A 200 30.75 -19.95 -21.28
N GLN A 201 29.48 -20.27 -21.54
CA GLN A 201 28.76 -21.27 -20.73
C GLN A 201 29.34 -22.66 -21.02
N ILE A 202 29.65 -23.38 -19.92
CA ILE A 202 30.18 -24.76 -19.98
C ILE A 202 29.22 -25.71 -19.28
N SER A 203 29.23 -27.00 -19.67
CA SER A 203 28.40 -28.00 -18.98
C SER A 203 28.87 -28.20 -17.53
N ALA A 204 27.94 -28.25 -16.60
CA ALA A 204 28.22 -28.52 -15.20
C ALA A 204 28.86 -29.92 -14.97
N ASP A 205 28.60 -30.85 -15.88
CA ASP A 205 29.05 -32.24 -15.80
C ASP A 205 30.45 -32.47 -16.42
N THR A 206 31.03 -31.47 -17.07
CA THR A 206 32.38 -31.61 -17.65
C THR A 206 33.42 -31.45 -16.56
N LYS A 207 34.36 -32.38 -16.46
CA LYS A 207 35.55 -32.32 -15.59
C LYS A 207 36.50 -31.20 -16.05
N HIS A 208 36.03 -29.96 -16.02
CA HIS A 208 36.92 -28.82 -16.26
C HIS A 208 37.75 -28.55 -15.02
N GLN A 209 39.05 -28.81 -15.10
CA GLN A 209 40.02 -28.31 -14.13
C GLN A 209 40.27 -26.83 -14.41
N GLY A 210 40.29 -26.00 -13.39
CA GLY A 210 40.56 -24.57 -13.52
C GLY A 210 39.54 -23.67 -12.80
N ILE A 211 39.50 -22.40 -13.22
CA ILE A 211 38.62 -21.41 -12.61
C ILE A 211 37.31 -21.38 -13.37
N ILE A 212 36.22 -21.55 -12.65
CA ILE A 212 34.84 -21.44 -13.15
C ILE A 212 34.09 -20.36 -12.40
N ILE A 213 33.07 -19.79 -13.01
CA ILE A 213 32.14 -18.81 -12.40
C ILE A 213 30.76 -19.46 -12.36
N THR A 214 30.19 -19.55 -11.16
CA THR A 214 28.83 -20.04 -10.97
C THR A 214 28.15 -19.19 -9.88
N GLN A 215 26.88 -18.86 -10.05
CA GLN A 215 26.10 -17.97 -9.14
C GLN A 215 26.87 -16.68 -8.78
N GLY A 216 27.60 -16.11 -9.74
CA GLY A 216 28.40 -14.91 -9.51
C GLY A 216 29.66 -15.10 -8.67
N LYS A 217 30.00 -16.35 -8.26
CA LYS A 217 31.19 -16.68 -7.47
C LYS A 217 32.24 -17.38 -8.31
N LYS A 218 33.50 -17.04 -8.05
CA LYS A 218 34.68 -17.67 -8.66
C LYS A 218 35.08 -18.88 -7.84
N ILE A 219 35.12 -20.06 -8.46
CA ILE A 219 35.47 -21.34 -7.83
C ILE A 219 36.66 -21.94 -8.55
N ILE A 220 37.61 -22.52 -7.82
CA ILE A 220 38.73 -23.28 -8.37
C ILE A 220 38.41 -24.76 -8.25
N ARG A 221 38.24 -25.45 -9.40
CA ARG A 221 38.16 -26.93 -9.45
C ARG A 221 39.56 -27.51 -9.71
N LYS A 222 40.00 -28.35 -8.81
CA LYS A 222 41.27 -29.13 -8.90
C LYS A 222 41.08 -30.41 -9.71
#